data_9adddc6f7106b206ce1cea3279cb9bb6
#
_entry.id   9adddc6f7106b206ce1cea3279cb9bb6
#
_cell.length_a   1.000
_cell.length_b   1.000
_cell.length_c   1.000
_cell.angle_alpha   90.00
_cell.angle_beta   90.00
_cell.angle_gamma   90.00
#
_symmetry.space_group_name_H-M   'P 1'
#
loop_
_entity.id
_entity.type
_entity.pdbx_description
1 polymer ?
#
loop_
_entity_poly.entity_id
_entity_poly.type
_entity_poly.pdbx_seq_one_letter_code
_entity_poly.pdbx_strand_id
1 'polypeptide(L)'
;MTEDNSRQPGEPSISSSPQSHGMYPPPQSYSSTRSAFVDIRIGDYTRDGTVAALLFVSLFLPWSATVGIARVGSSALVLLLVLPTLLSLASLLLPYVARLGMLGPNWNVGQIRVLRLVANGPLIATVVGLVVYDVIRGMFRFSESSSIFTGNGVGAGAWFGLAGALLAAQPRAAEIRIDPRTAPRWLALVKPLVFVAWGSSVASALLALIYILVSVSRYRYYDGPQTFESLIVLFASSAVPIVVVGVAAVGLARRFASWRLTIAALGIALLAAGLLHSISEGTSVELFHTVTASPYYGITFLIAAAAITFIPFGVASVGDGTHPGYVWLAAARNGMLLIAVWSFGVGFSQIAMAATQFGIVRGEMR
;
A
#
# COMPACT_ATOMS: atom_id res chain seq x y z
N MET A 1 41.54 -65.57 -31.66
CA MET A 1 40.45 -65.41 -32.65
C MET A 1 39.16 -65.30 -31.92
N THR A 2 38.66 -64.15 -31.84
CA THR A 2 37.24 -63.68 -31.93
C THR A 2 37.17 -62.29 -31.38
N GLU A 3 37.02 -61.37 -32.28
CA GLU A 3 36.75 -59.93 -32.01
C GLU A 3 35.32 -59.83 -31.48
N ASP A 4 35.19 -59.24 -30.31
CA ASP A 4 33.88 -58.84 -29.77
C ASP A 4 33.68 -57.36 -29.92
N ASN A 5 32.83 -57.02 -30.90
CA ASN A 5 32.52 -55.73 -31.39
C ASN A 5 31.32 -55.15 -30.61
N SER A 6 31.53 -54.71 -29.37
CA SER A 6 30.49 -54.08 -28.56
C SER A 6 30.17 -52.65 -29.03
N ARG A 7 29.14 -52.54 -29.88
CA ARG A 7 28.51 -51.27 -30.28
C ARG A 7 27.95 -50.56 -29.01
N GLN A 8 28.51 -49.43 -28.65
CA GLN A 8 27.88 -48.51 -27.73
C GLN A 8 26.56 -47.96 -28.34
N PRO A 9 25.44 -47.99 -27.56
CA PRO A 9 24.22 -47.34 -27.99
C PRO A 9 24.43 -45.84 -28.00
N GLY A 10 24.11 -45.19 -29.12
CA GLY A 10 24.24 -43.73 -29.29
C GLY A 10 23.44 -42.98 -28.26
N GLU A 11 24.12 -42.09 -27.55
CA GLU A 11 23.47 -41.06 -26.73
C GLU A 11 22.56 -40.23 -27.63
N PRO A 12 21.30 -39.98 -27.23
CA PRO A 12 20.46 -39.04 -27.94
C PRO A 12 21.07 -37.64 -27.77
N SER A 13 21.56 -37.10 -28.88
CA SER A 13 21.97 -35.69 -28.95
C SER A 13 20.77 -34.82 -28.60
N ILE A 14 20.72 -34.33 -27.34
CA ILE A 14 19.80 -33.27 -26.93
C ILE A 14 20.22 -32.03 -27.70
N SER A 15 19.57 -31.79 -28.85
CA SER A 15 19.66 -30.53 -29.53
C SER A 15 19.13 -29.45 -28.59
N SER A 16 20.01 -28.75 -27.89
CA SER A 16 19.70 -27.54 -27.19
C SER A 16 19.24 -26.50 -28.23
N SER A 17 17.93 -26.49 -28.50
CA SER A 17 17.32 -25.37 -29.18
C SER A 17 17.72 -24.11 -28.42
N PRO A 18 18.33 -23.09 -29.07
CA PRO A 18 18.61 -21.85 -28.39
C PRO A 18 17.26 -21.31 -27.86
N GLN A 19 17.10 -21.28 -26.54
CA GLN A 19 16.00 -20.58 -25.91
C GLN A 19 16.01 -19.18 -26.48
N SER A 20 15.04 -18.90 -27.37
CA SER A 20 14.77 -17.57 -27.84
C SER A 20 14.49 -16.75 -26.57
N HIS A 21 15.52 -16.05 -26.08
CA HIS A 21 15.34 -14.97 -25.10
C HIS A 21 14.20 -14.14 -25.65
N GLY A 22 13.09 -14.09 -24.91
CA GLY A 22 11.87 -13.43 -25.30
C GLY A 22 12.19 -12.04 -25.83
N MET A 23 12.37 -11.96 -27.13
CA MET A 23 12.60 -10.71 -27.86
C MET A 23 11.34 -9.91 -27.63
N TYR A 24 11.42 -8.90 -26.78
CA TYR A 24 10.38 -7.88 -26.72
C TYR A 24 10.13 -7.44 -28.17
N PRO A 25 8.87 -7.49 -28.63
CA PRO A 25 8.58 -7.01 -29.97
C PRO A 25 9.16 -5.61 -30.14
N PRO A 26 9.79 -5.29 -31.28
CA PRO A 26 10.38 -3.98 -31.49
C PRO A 26 9.35 -2.89 -31.19
N PRO A 27 9.77 -1.76 -30.60
CA PRO A 27 8.84 -0.68 -30.26
C PRO A 27 8.11 -0.24 -31.53
N GLN A 28 6.78 -0.39 -31.52
CA GLN A 28 5.96 0.03 -32.64
C GLN A 28 6.03 1.56 -32.74
N SER A 29 6.50 2.05 -33.86
CA SER A 29 6.47 3.48 -34.16
C SER A 29 5.04 3.89 -34.51
N TYR A 30 4.31 4.42 -33.55
CA TYR A 30 3.00 5.00 -33.81
C TYR A 30 3.16 6.37 -34.45
N SER A 31 2.55 6.53 -35.63
CA SER A 31 2.63 7.76 -36.44
C SER A 31 1.90 8.96 -35.78
N SER A 32 1.02 8.71 -34.80
CA SER A 32 0.31 9.76 -34.06
C SER A 32 -0.09 9.29 -32.65
N THR A 33 -0.26 10.23 -31.73
CA THR A 33 -0.77 9.98 -30.38
C THR A 33 -2.17 9.35 -30.41
N ARG A 34 -3.01 9.72 -31.37
CA ARG A 34 -4.34 9.16 -31.58
C ARG A 34 -4.27 7.66 -31.83
N SER A 35 -3.38 7.19 -32.71
CA SER A 35 -3.25 5.76 -33.02
C SER A 35 -2.76 4.94 -31.82
N ALA A 36 -1.97 5.52 -30.93
CA ALA A 36 -1.50 4.86 -29.73
C ALA A 36 -2.61 4.52 -28.74
N PHE A 37 -3.68 5.34 -28.68
CA PHE A 37 -4.80 5.15 -27.76
C PHE A 37 -6.07 4.57 -28.42
N VAL A 38 -6.02 4.15 -29.67
CA VAL A 38 -7.19 3.51 -30.35
C VAL A 38 -7.58 2.22 -29.62
N ASP A 39 -6.60 1.41 -29.22
CA ASP A 39 -6.79 0.10 -28.57
C ASP A 39 -6.85 0.17 -27.04
N ILE A 40 -7.65 1.04 -26.46
CA ILE A 40 -7.91 1.02 -25.00
C ILE A 40 -8.68 -0.25 -24.67
N ARG A 41 -8.08 -1.14 -23.91
CA ARG A 41 -8.65 -2.43 -23.52
C ARG A 41 -9.68 -2.26 -22.40
N ILE A 42 -10.59 -3.24 -22.27
CA ILE A 42 -11.59 -3.27 -21.19
C ILE A 42 -10.94 -3.17 -19.80
N GLY A 43 -9.75 -3.75 -19.61
CA GLY A 43 -8.98 -3.64 -18.37
C GLY A 43 -8.54 -2.21 -18.02
N ASP A 44 -8.32 -1.34 -19.02
CA ASP A 44 -8.00 0.07 -18.75
C ASP A 44 -9.26 0.83 -18.31
N TYR A 45 -10.45 0.51 -18.87
CA TYR A 45 -11.72 1.11 -18.43
C TYR A 45 -12.09 0.68 -17.01
N THR A 46 -11.96 -0.62 -16.69
CA THR A 46 -12.24 -1.10 -15.33
C THR A 46 -11.29 -0.46 -14.32
N ARG A 47 -10.00 -0.31 -14.65
CA ARG A 47 -9.03 0.38 -13.82
C ARG A 47 -9.42 1.85 -13.62
N ASP A 48 -9.73 2.58 -14.68
CA ASP A 48 -10.09 3.98 -14.59
C ASP A 48 -11.39 4.19 -13.80
N GLY A 49 -12.36 3.29 -13.94
CA GLY A 49 -13.59 3.27 -13.11
C GLY A 49 -13.26 3.03 -11.63
N THR A 50 -12.38 2.08 -11.32
CA THR A 50 -11.90 1.85 -9.95
C THR A 50 -11.18 3.08 -9.39
N VAL A 51 -10.30 3.70 -10.18
CA VAL A 51 -9.59 4.92 -9.77
C VAL A 51 -10.57 6.06 -9.48
N ALA A 52 -11.54 6.27 -10.39
CA ALA A 52 -12.57 7.29 -10.20
C ALA A 52 -13.38 7.05 -8.92
N ALA A 53 -13.76 5.79 -8.65
CA ALA A 53 -14.47 5.42 -7.44
C ALA A 53 -13.63 5.67 -6.18
N LEU A 54 -12.34 5.27 -6.17
CA LEU A 54 -11.44 5.51 -5.05
C LEU A 54 -11.27 7.00 -4.75
N LEU A 55 -11.03 7.82 -5.78
CA LEU A 55 -10.88 9.27 -5.65
C LEU A 55 -12.18 9.93 -5.18
N PHE A 56 -13.33 9.49 -5.72
CA PHE A 56 -14.63 10.02 -5.31
C PHE A 56 -14.93 9.67 -3.85
N VAL A 57 -14.78 8.41 -3.47
CA VAL A 57 -14.99 7.93 -2.09
C VAL A 57 -14.06 8.63 -1.12
N SER A 58 -12.82 8.93 -1.51
CA SER A 58 -11.85 9.64 -0.65
C SER A 58 -12.35 11.00 -0.18
N LEU A 59 -13.22 11.67 -0.94
CA LEU A 59 -13.78 12.97 -0.56
C LEU A 59 -14.76 12.89 0.62
N PHE A 60 -15.37 11.73 0.85
CA PHE A 60 -16.37 11.51 1.90
C PHE A 60 -15.79 10.87 3.15
N LEU A 61 -14.62 10.25 3.04
CA LEU A 61 -13.96 9.58 4.15
C LEU A 61 -13.14 10.57 5.00
N PRO A 62 -12.90 10.27 6.28
CA PRO A 62 -12.03 11.08 7.14
C PRO A 62 -10.58 11.05 6.63
N TRP A 63 -9.97 12.22 6.53
CA TRP A 63 -8.58 12.38 6.09
C TRP A 63 -7.58 12.33 7.24
N SER A 64 -8.04 12.63 8.45
CA SER A 64 -7.30 12.35 9.69
C SER A 64 -8.14 11.45 10.58
N ALA A 65 -7.50 10.75 11.51
CA ALA A 65 -8.22 9.85 12.42
C ALA A 65 -9.27 10.58 13.30
N THR A 66 -9.14 11.90 13.44
CA THR A 66 -10.00 12.71 14.33
C THR A 66 -10.95 13.64 13.59
N VAL A 67 -10.71 13.93 12.30
CA VAL A 67 -11.47 14.99 11.60
C VAL A 67 -11.78 14.56 10.16
N GLY A 68 -13.05 14.38 9.84
CA GLY A 68 -13.54 14.26 8.47
C GLY A 68 -13.55 15.61 7.75
N ILE A 69 -13.60 15.61 6.41
CA ILE A 69 -13.70 16.85 5.61
C ILE A 69 -14.89 17.71 6.06
N ALA A 70 -16.03 17.09 6.40
CA ALA A 70 -17.22 17.79 6.88
C ALA A 70 -17.01 18.54 8.23
N ARG A 71 -15.98 18.18 8.98
CA ARG A 71 -15.62 18.83 10.26
C ARG A 71 -14.40 19.73 10.16
N VAL A 72 -13.80 19.84 8.97
CA VAL A 72 -12.70 20.78 8.75
C VAL A 72 -13.26 22.19 8.64
N GLY A 73 -13.18 22.94 9.73
CA GLY A 73 -13.72 24.29 9.84
C GLY A 73 -13.00 25.35 8.96
N SER A 74 -11.94 24.98 8.23
CA SER A 74 -11.22 25.91 7.38
C SER A 74 -11.45 25.59 5.89
N SER A 75 -11.96 26.59 5.16
CA SER A 75 -12.12 26.53 3.70
C SER A 75 -10.82 26.22 2.95
N ALA A 76 -9.68 26.64 3.50
CA ALA A 76 -8.35 26.37 2.95
C ALA A 76 -8.01 24.88 2.92
N LEU A 77 -8.31 24.13 3.99
CA LEU A 77 -8.07 22.68 4.02
C LEU A 77 -9.01 21.92 3.09
N VAL A 78 -10.28 22.34 2.99
CA VAL A 78 -11.22 21.75 2.02
C VAL A 78 -10.69 21.95 0.60
N LEU A 79 -10.22 23.15 0.27
CA LEU A 79 -9.65 23.45 -1.05
C LEU A 79 -8.39 22.62 -1.32
N LEU A 80 -7.51 22.44 -0.32
CA LEU A 80 -6.28 21.65 -0.42
C LEU A 80 -6.56 20.15 -0.70
N LEU A 81 -7.71 19.64 -0.30
CA LEU A 81 -8.09 18.25 -0.52
C LEU A 81 -8.92 18.07 -1.80
N VAL A 82 -9.91 18.91 -2.00
CA VAL A 82 -10.86 18.80 -3.12
C VAL A 82 -10.18 19.12 -4.45
N LEU A 83 -9.42 20.21 -4.54
CA LEU A 83 -8.81 20.64 -5.79
C LEU A 83 -7.82 19.62 -6.37
N PRO A 84 -6.85 19.07 -5.60
CA PRO A 84 -5.98 18.00 -6.10
C PRO A 84 -6.74 16.73 -6.48
N THR A 85 -7.81 16.38 -5.75
CA THR A 85 -8.62 15.20 -6.08
C THR A 85 -9.35 15.40 -7.40
N LEU A 86 -9.93 16.57 -7.65
CA LEU A 86 -10.55 16.91 -8.94
C LEU A 86 -9.53 16.93 -10.07
N LEU A 87 -8.32 17.44 -9.83
CA LEU A 87 -7.24 17.42 -10.80
C LEU A 87 -6.80 15.99 -11.14
N SER A 88 -6.73 15.10 -10.14
CA SER A 88 -6.47 13.68 -10.33
C SER A 88 -7.58 13.02 -11.16
N LEU A 89 -8.85 13.30 -10.87
CA LEU A 89 -9.99 12.82 -11.67
C LEU A 89 -9.93 13.32 -13.11
N ALA A 90 -9.65 14.62 -13.32
CA ALA A 90 -9.51 15.20 -14.65
C ALA A 90 -8.37 14.54 -15.44
N SER A 91 -7.30 14.13 -14.77
CA SER A 91 -6.16 13.45 -15.41
C SER A 91 -6.52 12.11 -16.06
N LEU A 92 -7.60 11.44 -15.60
CA LEU A 92 -8.10 10.20 -16.20
C LEU A 92 -8.66 10.42 -17.60
N LEU A 93 -9.15 11.62 -17.90
CA LEU A 93 -9.75 11.95 -19.20
C LEU A 93 -8.68 12.14 -20.31
N LEU A 94 -7.44 12.45 -19.95
CA LEU A 94 -6.38 12.78 -20.92
C LEU A 94 -6.19 11.75 -22.05
N PRO A 95 -6.11 10.43 -21.81
CA PRO A 95 -5.99 9.45 -22.88
C PRO A 95 -7.23 9.35 -23.76
N TYR A 96 -8.43 9.63 -23.22
CA TYR A 96 -9.68 9.63 -23.98
C TYR A 96 -9.75 10.85 -24.88
N VAL A 97 -9.35 12.03 -24.38
CA VAL A 97 -9.24 13.26 -25.18
C VAL A 97 -8.20 13.10 -26.29
N ALA A 98 -7.07 12.42 -26.00
CA ALA A 98 -6.08 12.06 -27.00
C ALA A 98 -6.64 11.12 -28.08
N ARG A 99 -7.42 10.12 -27.69
CA ARG A 99 -8.11 9.18 -28.61
C ARG A 99 -9.07 9.91 -29.54
N LEU A 100 -9.83 10.88 -29.02
CA LEU A 100 -10.76 11.69 -29.81
C LEU A 100 -10.04 12.63 -30.79
N GLY A 101 -8.71 12.77 -30.68
CA GLY A 101 -7.92 13.67 -31.53
C GLY A 101 -8.08 15.15 -31.18
N MET A 102 -8.64 15.45 -29.99
CA MET A 102 -8.81 16.82 -29.50
C MET A 102 -7.46 17.46 -29.06
N LEU A 103 -6.44 16.64 -28.80
CA LEU A 103 -5.10 17.12 -28.58
C LEU A 103 -4.41 17.39 -29.92
N GLY A 104 -3.76 18.56 -30.04
CA GLY A 104 -3.09 18.95 -31.27
C GLY A 104 -2.00 17.96 -31.70
N PRO A 105 -1.52 18.06 -32.97
CA PRO A 105 -0.57 17.11 -33.56
C PRO A 105 0.79 17.05 -32.84
N ASN A 106 1.14 18.06 -32.07
CA ASN A 106 2.41 18.16 -31.35
C ASN A 106 2.47 17.33 -30.06
N TRP A 107 1.35 16.75 -29.62
CA TRP A 107 1.31 15.93 -28.41
C TRP A 107 1.81 14.52 -28.67
N ASN A 108 2.66 14.02 -27.79
CA ASN A 108 3.12 12.64 -27.80
C ASN A 108 2.72 11.91 -26.51
N VAL A 109 2.79 10.57 -26.55
CA VAL A 109 2.40 9.70 -25.41
C VAL A 109 3.20 10.01 -24.16
N GLY A 110 4.49 10.35 -24.31
CA GLY A 110 5.34 10.74 -23.18
C GLY A 110 4.85 12.01 -22.48
N GLN A 111 4.43 13.01 -23.24
CA GLN A 111 3.88 14.27 -22.68
C GLN A 111 2.56 14.01 -21.92
N ILE A 112 1.68 13.17 -22.46
CA ILE A 112 0.43 12.80 -21.77
C ILE A 112 0.73 12.08 -20.46
N ARG A 113 1.73 11.19 -20.45
CA ARG A 113 2.19 10.50 -19.24
C ARG A 113 2.72 11.50 -18.20
N VAL A 114 3.59 12.42 -18.61
CA VAL A 114 4.14 13.47 -17.73
C VAL A 114 3.02 14.34 -17.18
N LEU A 115 2.09 14.78 -18.03
CA LEU A 115 0.96 15.59 -17.60
C LEU A 115 0.08 14.87 -16.57
N ARG A 116 -0.19 13.58 -16.77
CA ARG A 116 -0.91 12.77 -15.77
C ARG A 116 -0.14 12.67 -14.46
N LEU A 117 1.18 12.44 -14.51
CA LEU A 117 2.00 12.38 -13.31
C LEU A 117 1.98 13.72 -12.56
N VAL A 118 2.12 14.83 -13.26
CA VAL A 118 2.07 16.18 -12.69
C VAL A 118 0.69 16.46 -12.10
N ALA A 119 -0.40 16.09 -12.77
CA ALA A 119 -1.76 16.29 -12.29
C ALA A 119 -2.08 15.49 -11.01
N ASN A 120 -1.46 14.33 -10.82
CA ASN A 120 -1.62 13.51 -9.61
C ASN A 120 -0.61 13.89 -8.50
N GLY A 121 0.45 14.61 -8.86
CA GLY A 121 1.50 15.05 -7.93
C GLY A 121 0.97 15.84 -6.72
N PRO A 122 0.10 16.82 -6.89
CA PRO A 122 -0.45 17.61 -5.78
C PRO A 122 -1.19 16.75 -4.76
N LEU A 123 -2.00 15.77 -5.18
CA LEU A 123 -2.71 14.88 -4.25
C LEU A 123 -1.74 13.97 -3.49
N ILE A 124 -0.75 13.39 -4.17
CA ILE A 124 0.29 12.58 -3.54
C ILE A 124 1.08 13.44 -2.53
N ALA A 125 1.46 14.66 -2.92
CA ALA A 125 2.17 15.61 -2.05
C ALA A 125 1.33 15.99 -0.82
N THR A 126 0.02 16.19 -0.98
CA THR A 126 -0.90 16.47 0.12
C THR A 126 -0.94 15.32 1.13
N VAL A 127 -1.05 14.06 0.66
CA VAL A 127 -1.06 12.90 1.57
C VAL A 127 0.28 12.74 2.28
N VAL A 128 1.41 12.87 1.55
CA VAL A 128 2.75 12.83 2.17
C VAL A 128 2.91 13.97 3.17
N GLY A 129 2.46 15.17 2.82
CA GLY A 129 2.46 16.34 3.69
C GLY A 129 1.65 16.13 4.97
N LEU A 130 0.48 15.47 4.87
CA LEU A 130 -0.32 15.10 6.05
C LEU A 130 0.41 14.12 6.96
N VAL A 131 1.07 13.10 6.38
CA VAL A 131 1.89 12.15 7.16
C VAL A 131 3.00 12.89 7.90
N VAL A 132 3.76 13.73 7.19
CA VAL A 132 4.87 14.51 7.79
C VAL A 132 4.35 15.46 8.87
N TYR A 133 3.26 16.19 8.57
CA TYR A 133 2.63 17.10 9.54
C TYR A 133 2.21 16.37 10.82
N ASP A 134 1.59 15.19 10.66
CA ASP A 134 1.10 14.41 11.79
C ASP A 134 2.26 13.86 12.65
N VAL A 135 3.36 13.40 12.01
CA VAL A 135 4.59 12.99 12.70
C VAL A 135 5.18 14.16 13.50
N ILE A 136 5.36 15.31 12.85
CA ILE A 136 5.92 16.51 13.49
C ILE A 136 5.03 16.92 14.66
N ARG A 137 3.71 17.01 14.45
CA ARG A 137 2.77 17.39 15.50
C ARG A 137 2.77 16.41 16.67
N GLY A 138 2.88 15.11 16.38
CA GLY A 138 3.05 14.07 17.39
C GLY A 138 4.28 14.30 18.25
N MET A 139 5.41 14.65 17.64
CA MET A 139 6.66 14.95 18.38
C MET A 139 6.54 16.16 19.29
N PHE A 140 5.84 17.23 18.90
CA PHE A 140 5.68 18.44 19.72
C PHE A 140 4.61 18.31 20.80
N ARG A 141 3.63 17.44 20.66
CA ARG A 141 2.59 17.19 21.65
C ARG A 141 3.03 16.39 22.87
N PHE A 142 4.25 15.92 22.92
CA PHE A 142 4.83 15.29 24.11
C PHE A 142 4.72 16.17 25.38
N SER A 143 4.38 17.45 25.24
CA SER A 143 4.31 18.38 26.37
C SER A 143 2.90 18.69 26.88
N GLU A 144 1.83 18.39 26.11
CA GLU A 144 0.53 19.03 26.39
C GLU A 144 -0.65 18.11 26.75
N SER A 145 -0.62 16.82 26.52
CA SER A 145 -1.83 16.01 26.76
C SER A 145 -1.61 14.65 27.38
N SER A 146 -2.50 14.36 28.32
CA SER A 146 -2.58 13.13 29.12
C SER A 146 -3.12 11.91 28.35
N SER A 147 -3.45 12.00 27.07
CA SER A 147 -3.99 10.87 26.31
C SER A 147 -3.01 10.35 25.27
N ILE A 148 -2.36 9.25 25.59
CA ILE A 148 -1.44 8.50 24.72
C ILE A 148 -2.13 8.03 23.44
N PHE A 149 -3.44 7.90 23.45
CA PHE A 149 -4.22 7.17 22.47
C PHE A 149 -5.11 8.03 21.56
N THR A 150 -5.20 9.32 21.77
CA THR A 150 -5.87 10.22 20.82
C THR A 150 -4.93 10.52 19.65
N GLY A 151 -4.58 9.48 18.91
CA GLY A 151 -3.70 9.58 17.76
C GLY A 151 -4.36 10.41 16.66
N ASN A 152 -3.65 11.45 16.21
CA ASN A 152 -3.93 12.06 14.94
C ASN A 152 -3.26 11.19 13.88
N GLY A 153 -3.90 10.13 13.45
CA GLY A 153 -3.41 9.29 12.36
C GLY A 153 -3.91 9.82 11.02
N VAL A 154 -3.29 9.36 9.95
CA VAL A 154 -3.79 9.57 8.59
C VAL A 154 -5.01 8.69 8.39
N GLY A 155 -6.14 9.28 8.03
CA GLY A 155 -7.42 8.59 7.91
C GLY A 155 -7.61 7.87 6.56
N ALA A 156 -8.70 7.10 6.48
CA ALA A 156 -9.03 6.31 5.28
C ALA A 156 -9.16 7.17 4.01
N GLY A 157 -9.64 8.40 4.11
CA GLY A 157 -9.75 9.32 2.96
C GLY A 157 -8.39 9.55 2.27
N ALA A 158 -7.33 9.73 3.05
CA ALA A 158 -5.99 9.88 2.50
C ALA A 158 -5.47 8.58 1.85
N TRP A 159 -5.81 7.41 2.40
CA TRP A 159 -5.42 6.12 1.82
C TRP A 159 -6.09 5.89 0.47
N PHE A 160 -7.40 6.16 0.39
CA PHE A 160 -8.18 6.06 -0.85
C PHE A 160 -7.68 7.07 -1.89
N GLY A 161 -7.45 8.33 -1.48
CA GLY A 161 -6.91 9.37 -2.34
C GLY A 161 -5.54 9.01 -2.90
N LEU A 162 -4.63 8.52 -2.05
CA LEU A 162 -3.28 8.10 -2.46
C LEU A 162 -3.32 6.90 -3.42
N ALA A 163 -4.11 5.87 -3.11
CA ALA A 163 -4.27 4.72 -3.98
C ALA A 163 -4.83 5.15 -5.35
N GLY A 164 -5.88 5.98 -5.35
CA GLY A 164 -6.48 6.52 -6.57
C GLY A 164 -5.47 7.34 -7.39
N ALA A 165 -4.74 8.27 -6.77
CA ALA A 165 -3.75 9.10 -7.46
C ALA A 165 -2.60 8.27 -8.05
N LEU A 166 -2.09 7.29 -7.32
CA LEU A 166 -1.02 6.41 -7.80
C LEU A 166 -1.51 5.53 -8.96
N LEU A 167 -2.71 4.97 -8.87
CA LEU A 167 -3.31 4.22 -9.97
C LEU A 167 -3.60 5.11 -11.19
N ALA A 168 -4.05 6.35 -11.00
CA ALA A 168 -4.23 7.33 -12.07
C ALA A 168 -2.91 7.69 -12.78
N ALA A 169 -1.83 7.87 -12.00
CA ALA A 169 -0.52 8.22 -12.51
C ALA A 169 0.17 7.08 -13.27
N GLN A 170 -0.18 5.83 -13.01
CA GLN A 170 0.46 4.65 -13.61
C GLN A 170 0.28 4.57 -15.13
N PRO A 171 1.27 4.01 -15.84
CA PRO A 171 1.16 3.77 -17.26
C PRO A 171 0.05 2.76 -17.59
N ARG A 172 -0.67 2.98 -18.68
CA ARG A 172 -1.68 2.07 -19.21
C ARG A 172 -1.04 0.96 -20.03
N ALA A 173 -1.79 -0.11 -20.30
CA ALA A 173 -1.33 -1.20 -21.15
C ALA A 173 -0.88 -0.71 -22.53
N ALA A 174 -1.58 0.26 -23.12
CA ALA A 174 -1.22 0.88 -24.38
C ALA A 174 0.13 1.61 -24.30
N GLU A 175 0.37 2.36 -23.24
CA GLU A 175 1.62 3.10 -23.00
C GLU A 175 2.82 2.16 -22.77
N ILE A 176 2.60 1.04 -22.05
CA ILE A 176 3.63 0.02 -21.77
C ILE A 176 4.06 -0.67 -23.05
N ARG A 177 3.14 -0.89 -24.03
CA ARG A 177 3.52 -1.45 -25.34
C ARG A 177 4.47 -0.54 -26.11
N ILE A 178 4.31 0.79 -25.98
CA ILE A 178 5.16 1.77 -26.64
C ILE A 178 6.52 1.88 -25.95
N ASP A 179 6.53 1.89 -24.61
CA ASP A 179 7.75 1.96 -23.80
C ASP A 179 7.72 0.89 -22.69
N PRO A 180 8.19 -0.33 -23.00
CA PRO A 180 8.20 -1.45 -22.06
C PRO A 180 9.05 -1.20 -20.81
N ARG A 181 10.01 -0.27 -20.87
CA ARG A 181 10.90 0.06 -19.73
C ARG A 181 10.18 0.80 -18.61
N THR A 182 8.99 1.31 -18.86
CA THR A 182 8.23 2.09 -17.87
C THR A 182 7.70 1.21 -16.73
N ALA A 183 7.17 0.03 -17.05
CA ALA A 183 6.59 -0.86 -16.03
C ALA A 183 7.64 -1.33 -15.00
N PRO A 184 8.84 -1.83 -15.38
CA PRO A 184 9.86 -2.20 -14.39
C PRO A 184 10.31 -1.03 -13.52
N ARG A 185 10.37 0.21 -14.05
CA ARG A 185 10.71 1.41 -13.25
C ARG A 185 9.68 1.68 -12.15
N TRP A 186 8.39 1.57 -12.46
CA TRP A 186 7.34 1.71 -11.47
C TRP A 186 7.37 0.57 -10.44
N LEU A 187 7.52 -0.68 -10.88
CA LEU A 187 7.62 -1.82 -9.98
C LEU A 187 8.86 -1.76 -9.07
N ALA A 188 9.93 -1.10 -9.50
CA ALA A 188 11.10 -0.88 -8.66
C ALA A 188 10.79 -0.03 -7.41
N LEU A 189 9.74 0.82 -7.46
CA LEU A 189 9.30 1.64 -6.32
C LEU A 189 8.59 0.81 -5.23
N VAL A 190 8.07 -0.36 -5.54
CA VAL A 190 7.33 -1.20 -4.57
C VAL A 190 8.26 -1.60 -3.42
N LYS A 191 9.47 -2.03 -3.72
CA LYS A 191 10.43 -2.48 -2.71
C LYS A 191 10.77 -1.36 -1.68
N PRO A 192 11.26 -0.17 -2.07
CA PRO A 192 11.56 0.88 -1.10
C PRO A 192 10.31 1.32 -0.33
N LEU A 193 9.12 1.38 -0.94
CA LEU A 193 7.89 1.76 -0.23
C LEU A 193 7.52 0.75 0.86
N VAL A 194 7.66 -0.55 0.62
CA VAL A 194 7.41 -1.56 1.67
C VAL A 194 8.44 -1.48 2.78
N PHE A 195 9.71 -1.19 2.47
CA PHE A 195 10.73 -0.95 3.50
C PHE A 195 10.47 0.33 4.29
N VAL A 196 10.01 1.41 3.65
CA VAL A 196 9.58 2.63 4.33
C VAL A 196 8.35 2.34 5.21
N ALA A 197 7.39 1.54 4.73
CA ALA A 197 6.24 1.10 5.52
C ALA A 197 6.67 0.34 6.77
N TRP A 198 7.61 -0.58 6.63
CA TRP A 198 8.15 -1.33 7.76
C TRP A 198 8.92 -0.44 8.74
N GLY A 199 9.85 0.38 8.23
CA GLY A 199 10.64 1.30 9.05
C GLY A 199 9.76 2.32 9.80
N SER A 200 8.72 2.85 9.16
CA SER A 200 7.78 3.77 9.82
C SER A 200 6.92 3.09 10.88
N SER A 201 6.57 1.80 10.71
CA SER A 201 5.88 1.01 11.75
C SER A 201 6.78 0.81 12.96
N VAL A 202 8.06 0.48 12.75
CA VAL A 202 9.06 0.35 13.83
C VAL A 202 9.28 1.71 14.52
N ALA A 203 9.47 2.78 13.74
CA ALA A 203 9.66 4.13 14.29
C ALA A 203 8.47 4.58 15.15
N SER A 204 7.24 4.30 14.70
CA SER A 204 6.02 4.61 15.46
C SER A 204 5.98 3.87 16.80
N ALA A 205 6.36 2.59 16.81
CA ALA A 205 6.42 1.80 18.04
C ALA A 205 7.48 2.32 19.01
N LEU A 206 8.66 2.71 18.51
CA LEU A 206 9.74 3.29 19.32
C LEU A 206 9.33 4.65 19.90
N LEU A 207 8.69 5.51 19.11
CA LEU A 207 8.18 6.81 19.59
C LEU A 207 7.14 6.62 20.70
N ALA A 208 6.21 5.68 20.54
CA ALA A 208 5.23 5.36 21.56
C ALA A 208 5.88 4.81 22.84
N LEU A 209 6.90 3.96 22.72
CA LEU A 209 7.66 3.46 23.86
C LEU A 209 8.38 4.61 24.61
N ILE A 210 9.07 5.48 23.87
CA ILE A 210 9.75 6.65 24.45
C ILE A 210 8.73 7.54 25.18
N TYR A 211 7.55 7.75 24.59
CA TYR A 211 6.50 8.53 25.22
C TYR A 211 6.07 7.91 26.55
N ILE A 212 5.79 6.60 26.61
CA ILE A 212 5.42 5.91 27.85
C ILE A 212 6.52 6.11 28.90
N LEU A 213 7.77 5.85 28.56
CA LEU A 213 8.89 5.98 29.47
C LEU A 213 9.08 7.40 30.02
N VAL A 214 8.94 8.42 29.14
CA VAL A 214 9.01 9.83 29.55
C VAL A 214 7.82 10.21 30.45
N SER A 215 6.61 9.74 30.13
CA SER A 215 5.43 10.00 30.93
C SER A 215 5.54 9.39 32.33
N VAL A 216 6.04 8.18 32.44
CA VAL A 216 6.30 7.52 33.74
C VAL A 216 7.33 8.30 34.54
N SER A 217 8.41 8.77 33.92
CA SER A 217 9.49 9.49 34.62
C SER A 217 9.08 10.90 35.10
N ARG A 218 8.24 11.61 34.33
CA ARG A 218 7.85 13.00 34.62
C ARG A 218 6.69 13.14 35.58
N TYR A 219 5.70 12.28 35.45
CA TYR A 219 4.43 12.54 36.13
C TYR A 219 4.21 11.75 37.40
N ARG A 220 5.06 10.79 37.77
CA ARG A 220 4.85 9.86 38.90
C ARG A 220 3.38 9.37 39.06
N TYR A 221 2.58 9.62 38.02
CA TYR A 221 1.14 9.46 37.99
C TYR A 221 0.71 8.05 37.60
N TYR A 222 1.64 7.32 37.01
CA TYR A 222 1.41 5.93 36.66
C TYR A 222 1.92 5.06 37.81
N ASP A 223 0.99 4.52 38.57
CA ASP A 223 1.30 3.40 39.45
C ASP A 223 1.90 2.27 38.58
N GLY A 224 2.83 1.51 39.15
CA GLY A 224 3.52 0.44 38.42
C GLY A 224 2.63 -0.48 37.55
N PRO A 225 1.42 -0.86 38.02
CA PRO A 225 0.45 -1.64 37.26
C PRO A 225 -0.01 -0.97 35.97
N GLN A 226 -0.30 0.33 35.97
CA GLN A 226 -0.76 1.05 34.75
C GLN A 226 0.34 1.19 33.69
N THR A 227 1.59 1.35 34.13
CA THR A 227 2.74 1.37 33.23
C THR A 227 2.91 0.03 32.54
N PHE A 228 2.82 -1.06 33.29
CA PHE A 228 2.94 -2.42 32.75
C PHE A 228 1.82 -2.73 31.75
N GLU A 229 0.59 -2.34 32.06
CA GLU A 229 -0.57 -2.45 31.17
C GLU A 229 -0.33 -1.70 29.85
N SER A 230 0.10 -0.44 29.93
CA SER A 230 0.41 0.38 28.76
C SER A 230 1.50 -0.24 27.88
N LEU A 231 2.54 -0.84 28.48
CA LEU A 231 3.61 -1.54 27.75
C LEU A 231 3.10 -2.82 27.07
N ILE A 232 2.24 -3.60 27.73
CA ILE A 232 1.63 -4.79 27.11
C ILE A 232 0.80 -4.41 25.90
N VAL A 233 -0.07 -3.40 26.06
CA VAL A 233 -0.92 -2.91 24.97
C VAL A 233 -0.08 -2.37 23.82
N LEU A 234 0.95 -1.58 24.10
CA LEU A 234 1.89 -1.10 23.07
C LEU A 234 2.56 -2.25 22.35
N PHE A 235 3.10 -3.23 23.09
CA PHE A 235 3.77 -4.38 22.48
C PHE A 235 2.80 -5.18 21.60
N ALA A 236 1.62 -5.51 22.11
CA ALA A 236 0.61 -6.27 21.38
C ALA A 236 0.15 -5.54 20.12
N SER A 237 -0.11 -4.22 20.20
CA SER A 237 -0.58 -3.41 19.07
C SER A 237 0.51 -3.17 18.01
N SER A 238 1.78 -3.07 18.42
CA SER A 238 2.88 -2.73 17.50
C SER A 238 3.54 -3.95 16.87
N ALA A 239 3.63 -5.08 17.59
CA ALA A 239 4.32 -6.27 17.11
C ALA A 239 3.66 -6.84 15.85
N VAL A 240 2.33 -6.86 15.78
CA VAL A 240 1.58 -7.43 14.66
C VAL A 240 1.88 -6.73 13.34
N PRO A 241 1.69 -5.40 13.21
CA PRO A 241 1.99 -4.71 11.95
C PRO A 241 3.48 -4.76 11.60
N ILE A 242 4.38 -4.69 12.58
CA ILE A 242 5.83 -4.82 12.35
C ILE A 242 6.16 -6.19 11.75
N VAL A 243 5.58 -7.28 12.28
CA VAL A 243 5.79 -8.63 11.76
C VAL A 243 5.14 -8.81 10.40
N VAL A 244 3.87 -8.40 10.22
CA VAL A 244 3.13 -8.54 8.96
C VAL A 244 3.86 -7.81 7.82
N VAL A 245 4.21 -6.54 8.03
CA VAL A 245 4.90 -5.74 7.02
C VAL A 245 6.34 -6.22 6.84
N GLY A 246 7.01 -6.65 7.91
CA GLY A 246 8.36 -7.20 7.87
C GLY A 246 8.46 -8.49 7.06
N VAL A 247 7.52 -9.42 7.24
CA VAL A 247 7.42 -10.66 6.44
C VAL A 247 7.20 -10.34 4.97
N ALA A 248 6.32 -9.37 4.66
CA ALA A 248 6.10 -8.91 3.29
C ALA A 248 7.36 -8.26 2.70
N ALA A 249 8.09 -7.45 3.47
CA ALA A 249 9.35 -6.82 3.06
C ALA A 249 10.45 -7.85 2.73
N VAL A 250 10.62 -8.86 3.60
CA VAL A 250 11.59 -9.95 3.39
C VAL A 250 11.20 -10.78 2.16
N GLY A 251 9.92 -11.12 2.00
CA GLY A 251 9.41 -11.84 0.84
C GLY A 251 9.67 -11.10 -0.47
N LEU A 252 9.43 -9.80 -0.48
CA LEU A 252 9.70 -8.94 -1.63
C LEU A 252 11.21 -8.77 -1.91
N ALA A 253 12.05 -8.74 -0.85
CA ALA A 253 13.51 -8.69 -1.00
C ALA A 253 14.05 -9.91 -1.75
N ARG A 254 13.43 -11.08 -1.54
CA ARG A 254 13.75 -12.35 -2.22
C ARG A 254 13.24 -12.42 -3.66
N ARG A 255 12.62 -11.36 -4.19
CA ARG A 255 12.13 -11.19 -5.56
C ARG A 255 11.05 -12.18 -6.01
N PHE A 256 10.29 -12.77 -5.11
CA PHE A 256 9.19 -13.66 -5.49
C PHE A 256 8.00 -12.86 -6.02
N ALA A 257 7.55 -13.18 -7.24
CA ALA A 257 6.39 -12.53 -7.87
C ALA A 257 5.11 -12.64 -7.02
N SER A 258 4.94 -13.77 -6.29
CA SER A 258 3.82 -14.01 -5.39
C SER A 258 3.68 -12.95 -4.29
N TRP A 259 4.78 -12.40 -3.77
CA TRP A 259 4.73 -11.35 -2.76
C TRP A 259 4.18 -10.02 -3.27
N ARG A 260 4.36 -9.71 -4.56
CA ARG A 260 3.72 -8.54 -5.17
C ARG A 260 2.21 -8.68 -5.16
N LEU A 261 1.68 -9.86 -5.54
CA LEU A 261 0.24 -10.16 -5.48
C LEU A 261 -0.28 -10.13 -4.04
N THR A 262 0.50 -10.66 -3.09
CA THR A 262 0.15 -10.61 -1.66
C THR A 262 0.06 -9.17 -1.16
N ILE A 263 0.98 -8.28 -1.53
CA ILE A 263 0.95 -6.86 -1.17
C ILE A 263 -0.26 -6.18 -1.80
N ALA A 264 -0.59 -6.49 -3.07
CA ALA A 264 -1.79 -5.97 -3.71
C ALA A 264 -3.07 -6.39 -2.95
N ALA A 265 -3.19 -7.67 -2.61
CA ALA A 265 -4.32 -8.19 -1.83
C ALA A 265 -4.40 -7.55 -0.42
N LEU A 266 -3.26 -7.38 0.24
CA LEU A 266 -3.18 -6.71 1.54
C LEU A 266 -3.64 -5.24 1.45
N GLY A 267 -3.23 -4.52 0.40
CA GLY A 267 -3.69 -3.15 0.16
C GLY A 267 -5.20 -3.05 -0.03
N ILE A 268 -5.81 -3.98 -0.79
CA ILE A 268 -7.28 -4.06 -0.94
C ILE A 268 -7.93 -4.32 0.42
N ALA A 269 -7.41 -5.26 1.19
CA ALA A 269 -7.94 -5.58 2.52
C ALA A 269 -7.87 -4.38 3.47
N LEU A 270 -6.77 -3.63 3.45
CA LEU A 270 -6.60 -2.41 4.26
C LEU A 270 -7.55 -1.29 3.83
N LEU A 271 -7.77 -1.09 2.53
CA LEU A 271 -8.76 -0.13 2.04
C LEU A 271 -10.17 -0.55 2.44
N ALA A 272 -10.53 -1.83 2.29
CA ALA A 272 -11.82 -2.34 2.71
C ALA A 272 -12.03 -2.19 4.23
N ALA A 273 -11.03 -2.50 5.03
CA ALA A 273 -11.07 -2.31 6.48
C ALA A 273 -11.22 -0.83 6.86
N GLY A 274 -10.49 0.08 6.20
CA GLY A 274 -10.62 1.52 6.40
C GLY A 274 -12.00 2.06 6.04
N LEU A 275 -12.60 1.55 4.96
CA LEU A 275 -13.98 1.89 4.56
C LEU A 275 -15.00 1.41 5.59
N LEU A 276 -14.92 0.13 5.99
CA LEU A 276 -15.83 -0.45 6.98
C LEU A 276 -15.73 0.27 8.32
N HIS A 277 -14.52 0.59 8.77
CA HIS A 277 -14.30 1.36 9.99
C HIS A 277 -14.95 2.76 9.90
N SER A 278 -14.78 3.45 8.79
CA SER A 278 -15.35 4.79 8.58
C SER A 278 -16.88 4.80 8.57
N ILE A 279 -17.52 3.70 8.13
CA ILE A 279 -18.97 3.54 8.13
C ILE A 279 -19.47 3.18 9.54
N SER A 280 -18.69 2.45 10.32
CA SER A 280 -19.08 1.93 11.63
C SER A 280 -18.84 2.90 12.79
N GLU A 281 -18.35 4.11 12.55
CA GLU A 281 -18.13 5.14 13.60
C GLU A 281 -19.38 5.48 14.43
N GLY A 282 -20.57 4.98 14.07
CA GLY A 282 -21.79 5.05 14.89
C GLY A 282 -21.96 3.90 15.88
N THR A 283 -21.18 2.84 15.77
CA THR A 283 -21.18 1.69 16.68
C THR A 283 -19.77 1.48 17.19
N SER A 284 -19.57 1.57 18.48
CA SER A 284 -18.33 1.43 19.24
C SER A 284 -17.53 0.16 18.85
N VAL A 285 -16.86 0.18 17.69
CA VAL A 285 -15.87 -0.83 17.36
C VAL A 285 -14.54 -0.41 17.99
N GLU A 286 -14.49 -0.47 19.31
CA GLU A 286 -13.28 -0.25 20.12
C GLU A 286 -12.11 -1.14 19.66
N LEU A 287 -12.41 -2.23 18.97
CA LEU A 287 -11.43 -3.20 18.48
C LEU A 287 -10.40 -2.59 17.50
N PHE A 288 -10.84 -1.67 16.65
CA PHE A 288 -9.94 -0.97 15.74
C PHE A 288 -9.24 0.21 16.42
N HIS A 289 -9.89 0.87 17.38
CA HIS A 289 -9.25 1.93 18.16
C HIS A 289 -8.04 1.43 18.96
N THR A 290 -8.10 0.24 19.52
CA THR A 290 -6.98 -0.34 20.27
C THR A 290 -5.83 -0.80 19.36
N VAL A 291 -6.11 -1.24 18.14
CA VAL A 291 -5.08 -1.64 17.15
C VAL A 291 -4.55 -0.43 16.37
N THR A 292 -5.33 0.65 16.25
CA THR A 292 -4.96 1.87 15.51
C THR A 292 -4.52 3.03 16.39
N ALA A 293 -4.48 2.85 17.70
CA ALA A 293 -4.05 3.87 18.65
C ALA A 293 -2.60 4.36 18.47
N SER A 294 -1.80 3.60 17.76
CA SER A 294 -0.49 4.05 17.26
C SER A 294 -0.66 4.58 15.83
N PRO A 295 -0.13 5.76 15.49
CA PRO A 295 -0.24 6.31 14.13
C PRO A 295 0.52 5.40 13.16
N TYR A 296 -0.21 4.47 12.50
CA TYR A 296 0.36 3.53 11.54
C TYR A 296 0.67 4.22 10.21
N TYR A 297 1.66 5.09 10.21
CA TYR A 297 2.17 5.70 8.96
C TYR A 297 2.59 4.63 7.94
N GLY A 298 2.99 3.46 8.44
CA GLY A 298 3.32 2.31 7.62
C GLY A 298 2.20 1.85 6.69
N ILE A 299 0.94 1.94 7.11
CA ILE A 299 -0.22 1.58 6.28
C ILE A 299 -0.29 2.45 5.03
N THR A 300 -0.06 3.75 5.15
CA THR A 300 -0.08 4.68 4.01
C THR A 300 0.91 4.26 2.92
N PHE A 301 2.14 3.95 3.30
CA PHE A 301 3.18 3.50 2.37
C PHE A 301 2.93 2.10 1.82
N LEU A 302 2.32 1.22 2.62
CA LEU A 302 1.94 -0.11 2.19
C LEU A 302 0.82 -0.06 1.14
N ILE A 303 -0.17 0.81 1.32
CA ILE A 303 -1.23 1.07 0.32
C ILE A 303 -0.64 1.67 -0.95
N ALA A 304 0.32 2.59 -0.84
CA ALA A 304 1.05 3.12 -1.99
C ALA A 304 1.78 2.00 -2.76
N ALA A 305 2.48 1.11 -2.06
CA ALA A 305 3.16 -0.04 -2.65
C ALA A 305 2.16 -0.98 -3.33
N ALA A 306 1.03 -1.27 -2.66
CA ALA A 306 -0.04 -2.08 -3.21
C ALA A 306 -0.63 -1.48 -4.49
N ALA A 307 -0.96 -0.19 -4.48
CA ALA A 307 -1.46 0.50 -5.67
C ALA A 307 -0.50 0.37 -6.84
N ILE A 308 0.82 0.52 -6.63
CA ILE A 308 1.82 0.39 -7.69
C ILE A 308 1.89 -1.04 -8.25
N THR A 309 1.59 -2.07 -7.48
CA THR A 309 1.61 -3.46 -7.98
C THR A 309 0.48 -3.77 -8.98
N PHE A 310 -0.56 -2.95 -9.05
CA PHE A 310 -1.67 -3.09 -10.02
C PHE A 310 -1.31 -2.65 -11.46
N ILE A 311 -0.07 -2.38 -11.76
CA ILE A 311 0.39 -2.23 -13.16
C ILE A 311 -0.07 -3.44 -13.97
N PRO A 312 -0.58 -3.25 -15.22
CA PRO A 312 -1.20 -4.32 -15.99
C PRO A 312 -0.45 -5.64 -15.89
N PHE A 313 -1.14 -6.65 -15.39
CA PHE A 313 -0.60 -7.97 -14.97
C PHE A 313 0.22 -8.70 -16.04
N GLY A 314 0.02 -8.40 -17.31
CA GLY A 314 0.80 -8.99 -18.39
C GLY A 314 2.30 -8.73 -18.32
N VAL A 315 2.73 -7.75 -17.52
CA VAL A 315 4.15 -7.42 -17.32
C VAL A 315 4.69 -8.03 -16.03
N ALA A 316 3.84 -8.28 -15.06
CA ALA A 316 4.24 -8.81 -13.75
C ALA A 316 4.59 -10.31 -13.79
N SER A 317 4.02 -11.06 -14.75
CA SER A 317 4.23 -12.50 -14.92
C SER A 317 5.46 -12.89 -15.74
N VAL A 318 6.13 -11.92 -16.38
CA VAL A 318 7.17 -12.18 -17.40
C VAL A 318 8.57 -12.49 -16.79
N GLY A 319 8.71 -12.58 -15.47
CA GLY A 319 10.05 -12.64 -14.84
C GLY A 319 10.57 -14.04 -14.50
N ASP A 320 9.72 -14.98 -14.13
CA ASP A 320 10.22 -16.15 -13.37
C ASP A 320 10.06 -17.51 -14.07
N GLY A 321 9.57 -17.58 -15.30
CA GLY A 321 9.36 -18.87 -16.01
C GLY A 321 8.39 -19.85 -15.30
N THR A 322 7.78 -19.43 -14.20
CA THR A 322 6.85 -20.23 -13.40
C THR A 322 5.44 -20.13 -13.98
N HIS A 323 4.72 -21.25 -13.96
CA HIS A 323 3.32 -21.29 -14.40
C HIS A 323 2.49 -20.31 -13.55
N PRO A 324 1.63 -19.46 -14.17
CA PRO A 324 0.85 -18.44 -13.46
C PRO A 324 0.05 -18.98 -12.25
N GLY A 325 -0.47 -20.21 -12.35
CA GLY A 325 -1.21 -20.86 -11.27
C GLY A 325 -0.42 -21.03 -9.98
N TYR A 326 0.88 -21.33 -10.07
CA TYR A 326 1.73 -21.45 -8.87
C TYR A 326 1.96 -20.11 -8.18
N VAL A 327 2.07 -19.02 -8.96
CA VAL A 327 2.24 -17.68 -8.40
C VAL A 327 1.00 -17.26 -7.59
N TRP A 328 -0.20 -17.54 -8.11
CA TRP A 328 -1.45 -17.27 -7.40
C TRP A 328 -1.61 -18.12 -6.15
N LEU A 329 -1.30 -19.40 -6.23
CA LEU A 329 -1.36 -20.30 -5.07
C LEU A 329 -0.37 -19.88 -3.98
N ALA A 330 0.84 -19.53 -4.37
CA ALA A 330 1.85 -19.00 -3.43
C ALA A 330 1.41 -17.68 -2.81
N ALA A 331 0.78 -16.77 -3.58
CA ALA A 331 0.24 -15.53 -3.06
C ALA A 331 -0.90 -15.78 -2.07
N ALA A 332 -1.81 -16.72 -2.35
CA ALA A 332 -2.88 -17.10 -1.44
C ALA A 332 -2.32 -17.69 -0.13
N ARG A 333 -1.32 -18.57 -0.20
CA ARG A 333 -0.63 -19.11 0.98
C ARG A 333 0.02 -17.98 1.82
N ASN A 334 0.71 -17.05 1.18
CA ASN A 334 1.31 -15.91 1.87
C ASN A 334 0.24 -15.03 2.54
N GLY A 335 -0.89 -14.80 1.85
CA GLY A 335 -2.04 -14.06 2.40
C GLY A 335 -2.61 -14.74 3.63
N MET A 336 -2.82 -16.06 3.59
CA MET A 336 -3.29 -16.85 4.74
C MET A 336 -2.31 -16.76 5.92
N LEU A 337 -1.01 -16.83 5.67
CA LEU A 337 0.01 -16.65 6.70
C LEU A 337 -0.09 -15.27 7.36
N LEU A 338 -0.25 -14.21 6.58
CA LEU A 338 -0.41 -12.86 7.13
C LEU A 338 -1.71 -12.71 7.94
N ILE A 339 -2.82 -13.31 7.48
CA ILE A 339 -4.09 -13.34 8.22
C ILE A 339 -3.92 -14.11 9.53
N ALA A 340 -3.24 -15.25 9.53
CA ALA A 340 -3.00 -16.02 10.74
C ALA A 340 -2.17 -15.22 11.77
N VAL A 341 -1.09 -14.57 11.33
CA VAL A 341 -0.27 -13.70 12.19
C VAL A 341 -1.10 -12.54 12.75
N TRP A 342 -1.90 -11.89 11.92
CA TRP A 342 -2.78 -10.80 12.33
C TRP A 342 -3.82 -11.28 13.36
N SER A 343 -4.52 -12.37 13.07
CA SER A 343 -5.56 -12.93 13.96
C SER A 343 -4.99 -13.36 15.31
N PHE A 344 -3.81 -14.00 15.31
CA PHE A 344 -3.10 -14.37 16.53
C PHE A 344 -2.76 -13.13 17.36
N GLY A 345 -2.21 -12.09 16.72
CA GLY A 345 -1.85 -10.86 17.40
C GLY A 345 -3.05 -10.11 17.98
N VAL A 346 -4.16 -10.03 17.21
CA VAL A 346 -5.41 -9.45 17.73
C VAL A 346 -5.97 -10.26 18.90
N GLY A 347 -6.00 -11.58 18.78
CA GLY A 347 -6.44 -12.45 19.87
C GLY A 347 -5.58 -12.27 21.13
N PHE A 348 -4.25 -12.20 20.98
CA PHE A 348 -3.34 -11.94 22.09
C PHE A 348 -3.59 -10.58 22.76
N SER A 349 -3.79 -9.52 21.95
CA SER A 349 -4.08 -8.18 22.49
C SER A 349 -5.38 -8.14 23.27
N GLN A 350 -6.43 -8.84 22.82
CA GLN A 350 -7.72 -8.93 23.51
C GLN A 350 -7.60 -9.67 24.84
N ILE A 351 -6.85 -10.79 24.86
CA ILE A 351 -6.59 -11.53 26.10
C ILE A 351 -5.80 -10.67 27.08
N ALA A 352 -4.78 -9.96 26.59
CA ALA A 352 -3.98 -9.07 27.43
C ALA A 352 -4.83 -7.95 28.06
N MET A 353 -5.72 -7.31 27.27
CA MET A 353 -6.64 -6.29 27.79
C MET A 353 -7.65 -6.86 28.76
N ALA A 354 -8.24 -8.01 28.48
CA ALA A 354 -9.16 -8.67 29.40
C ALA A 354 -8.47 -9.00 30.74
N ALA A 355 -7.23 -9.52 30.69
CA ALA A 355 -6.48 -9.83 31.90
C ALA A 355 -6.21 -8.60 32.78
N THR A 356 -5.97 -7.42 32.15
CA THR A 356 -5.79 -6.17 32.90
C THR A 356 -7.11 -5.66 33.48
N GLN A 357 -8.21 -5.74 32.73
CA GLN A 357 -9.55 -5.31 33.23
C GLN A 357 -10.04 -6.18 34.39
N PHE A 358 -9.81 -7.47 34.39
CA PHE A 358 -10.22 -8.38 35.45
C PHE A 358 -9.33 -8.31 36.70
N GLY A 359 -8.34 -7.38 36.77
CA GLY A 359 -7.49 -7.23 37.95
C GLY A 359 -6.48 -8.36 38.14
N ILE A 360 -6.39 -9.32 37.23
CA ILE A 360 -5.46 -10.47 37.32
C ILE A 360 -4.03 -9.95 37.46
N VAL A 361 -3.69 -8.87 36.74
CA VAL A 361 -2.37 -8.23 36.74
C VAL A 361 -2.22 -7.29 37.99
N ARG A 362 -3.33 -6.80 38.54
CA ARG A 362 -3.30 -5.89 39.70
C ARG A 362 -3.15 -6.60 41.07
N GLY A 363 -3.26 -7.90 41.09
CA GLY A 363 -3.15 -8.65 42.35
C GLY A 363 -4.28 -8.37 43.33
N GLU A 364 -5.40 -7.80 42.86
CA GLU A 364 -6.55 -7.42 43.69
C GLU A 364 -7.48 -8.59 44.06
N MET A 365 -7.17 -9.82 43.56
CA MET A 365 -7.82 -11.01 44.08
C MET A 365 -7.19 -11.40 45.44
N ARG A 366 -7.62 -10.76 46.50
CA ARG A 366 -7.45 -11.22 47.88
C ARG A 366 -8.74 -11.83 48.41
#